data_19fa364f967e22b66610131983ddd1dc
#
_entry.id   19fa364f967e22b66610131983ddd1dc
#
_cell.length_a   1.000
_cell.length_b   1.000
_cell.length_c   1.000
_cell.angle_alpha   90.00
_cell.angle_beta   90.00
_cell.angle_gamma   90.00
#
_symmetry.space_group_name_H-M   'P 1'
#
loop_
_entity.id
_entity.type
_entity.pdbx_description
1 polymer ?
#
loop_
_entity_poly.entity_id
_entity_poly.type
_entity_poly.pdbx_seq_one_letter_code
_entity_poly.pdbx_strand_id
1 'polypeptide(L)'
;MSNIDMRNLFKGMQAQMLSTLELGRTQITHNGEMGEAAEESWRKWLRDYLPRRYKVDKAIVVDCDGNTSDQIDIVIYDSQYSYFVFKHEQVIYVPAESVYAIIEVKQDLTKAHLDYAGEKAESVRRLRRTSVEIPFAAGKYRPKPLHNILAGIITIESIWTDPLGETLRKNLRGMTGDNRLDFGCALKQGAFWVEYEPKMIVKRSAKDEALLFFFLQMLMKLQGIGTVPAIDIGEYAKSLQSFEE
;
A
#
# COMPACT_ATOMS: atom_id res chain seq x y z
N MET A 1 8.00 30.71 23.27
CA MET A 1 7.76 29.36 22.71
C MET A 1 8.41 29.31 21.34
N SER A 2 9.32 28.35 21.09
CA SER A 2 9.93 28.18 19.78
C SER A 2 8.91 27.49 18.86
N ASN A 3 8.53 28.14 17.76
CA ASN A 3 7.70 27.52 16.74
C ASN A 3 8.58 26.73 15.78
N ILE A 4 8.18 25.48 15.52
CA ILE A 4 8.81 24.64 14.48
C ILE A 4 8.16 25.03 13.15
N ASP A 5 8.96 25.34 12.15
CA ASP A 5 8.49 25.47 10.77
C ASP A 5 8.25 24.07 10.19
N MET A 6 7.00 23.61 10.32
CA MET A 6 6.58 22.30 9.84
C MET A 6 6.85 22.11 8.35
N ARG A 7 6.69 23.14 7.55
CA ARG A 7 6.89 23.07 6.09
C ARG A 7 8.35 22.78 5.75
N ASN A 8 9.27 23.46 6.42
CA ASN A 8 10.71 23.24 6.23
C ASN A 8 11.13 21.86 6.75
N LEU A 9 10.57 21.40 7.87
CA LEU A 9 10.81 20.06 8.38
C LEU A 9 10.43 19.01 7.32
N PHE A 10 9.25 19.11 6.72
CA PHE A 10 8.74 18.16 5.74
C PHE A 10 9.52 18.19 4.41
N LYS A 11 9.95 19.37 3.96
CA LYS A 11 10.87 19.50 2.82
C LYS A 11 12.20 18.80 3.10
N GLY A 12 12.72 18.91 4.31
CA GLY A 12 13.92 18.21 4.75
C GLY A 12 13.77 16.69 4.69
N MET A 13 12.64 16.16 5.14
CA MET A 13 12.35 14.73 5.07
C MET A 13 12.29 14.22 3.62
N GLN A 14 11.65 14.95 2.71
CA GLN A 14 11.63 14.60 1.28
C GLN A 14 13.03 14.65 0.67
N ALA A 15 13.83 15.65 0.97
CA ALA A 15 15.21 15.76 0.49
C ALA A 15 16.08 14.61 1.00
N GLN A 16 15.94 14.21 2.25
CA GLN A 16 16.64 13.05 2.82
C GLN A 16 16.24 11.75 2.13
N MET A 17 14.95 11.52 1.89
CA MET A 17 14.48 10.34 1.20
C MET A 17 14.99 10.28 -0.25
N LEU A 18 14.95 11.41 -0.96
CA LEU A 18 15.51 11.51 -2.32
C LEU A 18 17.01 11.17 -2.34
N SER A 19 17.78 11.74 -1.41
CA SER A 19 19.23 11.46 -1.30
C SER A 19 19.49 9.97 -1.07
N THR A 20 18.70 9.31 -0.21
CA THR A 20 18.83 7.87 0.05
C THR A 20 18.57 7.05 -1.21
N LEU A 21 17.51 7.35 -1.96
CA LEU A 21 17.15 6.64 -3.19
C LEU A 21 18.16 6.88 -4.33
N GLU A 22 18.66 8.10 -4.45
CA GLU A 22 19.68 8.45 -5.46
C GLU A 22 21.04 7.79 -5.19
N LEU A 23 21.43 7.68 -3.93
CA LEU A 23 22.62 6.92 -3.54
C LEU A 23 22.50 5.45 -3.97
N GLY A 24 21.37 4.79 -3.71
CA GLY A 24 21.10 3.44 -4.17
C GLY A 24 21.22 3.31 -5.71
N ARG A 25 20.65 4.29 -6.44
CA ARG A 25 20.67 4.31 -7.90
C ARG A 25 22.07 4.50 -8.51
N THR A 26 22.95 5.23 -7.83
CA THR A 26 24.31 5.54 -8.34
C THR A 26 25.36 4.52 -7.95
N GLN A 27 25.20 3.82 -6.84
CA GLN A 27 26.19 2.88 -6.30
C GLN A 27 25.92 1.41 -6.68
N ILE A 28 24.65 1.07 -7.01
CA ILE A 28 24.26 -0.29 -7.35
C ILE A 28 24.19 -0.42 -8.87
N THR A 29 25.04 -1.29 -9.43
CA THR A 29 25.15 -1.50 -10.89
C THR A 29 24.14 -2.50 -11.46
N HIS A 30 23.60 -3.38 -10.60
CA HIS A 30 22.63 -4.39 -11.02
C HIS A 30 21.18 -3.90 -10.82
N ASN A 31 20.39 -3.89 -11.90
CA ASN A 31 19.01 -3.37 -11.88
C ASN A 31 18.11 -4.04 -10.83
N GLY A 32 18.26 -5.34 -10.59
CA GLY A 32 17.48 -6.06 -9.58
C GLY A 32 17.81 -5.62 -8.15
N GLU A 33 19.10 -5.50 -7.82
CA GLU A 33 19.55 -5.05 -6.49
C GLU A 33 19.17 -3.58 -6.24
N MET A 34 19.23 -2.74 -7.27
CA MET A 34 18.81 -1.34 -7.20
C MET A 34 17.30 -1.21 -6.90
N GLY A 35 16.48 -2.08 -7.51
CA GLY A 35 15.04 -2.16 -7.22
C GLY A 35 14.78 -2.53 -5.76
N GLU A 36 15.41 -3.61 -5.29
CA GLU A 36 15.26 -4.11 -3.91
C GLU A 36 15.72 -3.06 -2.86
N ALA A 37 16.81 -2.34 -3.13
CA ALA A 37 17.29 -1.28 -2.25
C ALA A 37 16.30 -0.11 -2.15
N ALA A 38 15.66 0.26 -3.26
CA ALA A 38 14.62 1.28 -3.28
C ALA A 38 13.37 0.82 -2.50
N GLU A 39 12.92 -0.41 -2.74
CA GLU A 39 11.80 -1.02 -2.00
C GLU A 39 12.08 -1.03 -0.48
N GLU A 40 13.27 -1.49 -0.04
CA GLU A 40 13.61 -1.53 1.38
C GLU A 40 13.71 -0.13 1.99
N SER A 41 14.23 0.86 1.25
CA SER A 41 14.25 2.25 1.71
C SER A 41 12.85 2.78 1.98
N TRP A 42 11.88 2.48 1.09
CA TRP A 42 10.48 2.85 1.28
C TRP A 42 9.83 2.07 2.43
N ARG A 43 10.06 0.76 2.54
CA ARG A 43 9.54 -0.06 3.66
C ARG A 43 10.05 0.47 4.99
N LYS A 44 11.35 0.77 5.09
CA LYS A 44 11.95 1.33 6.30
C LYS A 44 11.34 2.67 6.67
N TRP A 45 11.22 3.59 5.68
CA TRP A 45 10.63 4.90 5.91
C TRP A 45 9.18 4.79 6.42
N LEU A 46 8.37 3.93 5.81
CA LEU A 46 6.99 3.70 6.26
C LEU A 46 6.92 3.08 7.66
N ARG A 47 7.81 2.14 7.99
CA ARG A 47 7.89 1.57 9.35
C ARG A 47 8.26 2.61 10.41
N ASP A 48 9.13 3.56 10.07
CA ASP A 48 9.60 4.59 10.99
C ASP A 48 8.51 5.63 11.30
N TYR A 49 7.62 5.92 10.35
CA TYR A 49 6.63 6.99 10.49
C TYR A 49 5.18 6.53 10.66
N LEU A 50 4.80 5.33 10.25
CA LEU A 50 3.47 4.81 10.49
C LEU A 50 3.28 4.41 11.97
N PRO A 51 2.07 4.58 12.53
CA PRO A 51 1.74 4.04 13.84
C PRO A 51 2.03 2.54 13.94
N ARG A 52 2.52 2.07 15.10
CA ARG A 52 2.98 0.69 15.31
C ARG A 52 1.94 -0.41 15.03
N ARG A 53 0.66 -0.06 14.98
CA ARG A 53 -0.41 -0.98 14.58
C ARG A 53 -0.32 -1.41 13.12
N TYR A 54 0.35 -0.66 12.29
CA TYR A 54 0.55 -0.98 10.88
C TYR A 54 1.92 -1.64 10.69
N LYS A 55 1.91 -2.88 10.20
CA LYS A 55 3.11 -3.57 9.73
C LYS A 55 3.34 -3.25 8.27
N VAL A 56 4.60 -3.26 7.88
CA VAL A 56 5.01 -2.93 6.51
C VAL A 56 6.07 -3.93 6.07
N ASP A 57 5.72 -4.81 5.15
CA ASP A 57 6.62 -5.86 4.67
C ASP A 57 6.43 -6.11 3.17
N LYS A 58 7.41 -6.73 2.52
CA LYS A 58 7.27 -7.40 1.23
C LYS A 58 6.59 -8.74 1.50
N ALA A 59 5.48 -9.00 0.84
CA ALA A 59 4.67 -10.16 1.18
C ALA A 59 3.86 -10.68 -0.01
N ILE A 60 3.37 -11.91 0.14
CA ILE A 60 2.30 -12.49 -0.65
C ILE A 60 1.03 -12.45 0.20
N VAL A 61 -0.08 -12.01 -0.37
CA VAL A 61 -1.38 -12.01 0.30
C VAL A 61 -2.09 -13.31 0.00
N VAL A 62 -2.73 -13.91 1.01
CA VAL A 62 -3.40 -15.21 0.91
C VAL A 62 -4.84 -15.13 1.42
N ASP A 63 -5.71 -15.98 0.91
CA ASP A 63 -7.07 -16.15 1.42
C ASP A 63 -7.30 -17.52 2.07
N CYS A 64 -8.47 -17.70 2.66
CA CYS A 64 -8.83 -18.94 3.34
C CYS A 64 -9.08 -20.15 2.38
N ASP A 65 -9.22 -19.91 1.08
CA ASP A 65 -9.37 -20.94 0.06
C ASP A 65 -8.00 -21.38 -0.51
N GLY A 66 -6.90 -20.77 -0.01
CA GLY A 66 -5.53 -21.07 -0.45
C GLY A 66 -5.09 -20.32 -1.71
N ASN A 67 -5.91 -19.38 -2.21
CA ASN A 67 -5.48 -18.52 -3.32
C ASN A 67 -4.45 -17.50 -2.83
N THR A 68 -3.54 -17.12 -3.72
CA THR A 68 -2.47 -16.16 -3.43
C THR A 68 -2.48 -15.00 -4.41
N SER A 69 -2.05 -13.85 -3.95
CA SER A 69 -1.66 -12.75 -4.82
C SER A 69 -0.30 -13.00 -5.46
N ASP A 70 0.09 -12.11 -6.35
CA ASP A 70 1.49 -11.93 -6.68
C ASP A 70 2.28 -11.45 -5.45
N GLN A 71 3.61 -11.53 -5.51
CA GLN A 71 4.45 -10.88 -4.50
C GLN A 71 4.34 -9.37 -4.63
N ILE A 72 4.06 -8.70 -3.52
CA ILE A 72 3.85 -7.25 -3.42
C ILE A 72 5.06 -6.61 -2.73
N ASP A 73 5.59 -5.53 -3.30
CA ASP A 73 6.78 -4.85 -2.79
C ASP A 73 6.57 -4.27 -1.39
N ILE A 74 5.37 -3.69 -1.15
CA ILE A 74 4.98 -3.14 0.14
C ILE A 74 3.53 -3.49 0.44
N VAL A 75 3.31 -4.28 1.50
CA VAL A 75 2.00 -4.56 2.08
C VAL A 75 1.91 -3.84 3.42
N ILE A 76 0.90 -2.98 3.60
CA ILE A 76 0.56 -2.35 4.87
C ILE A 76 -0.61 -3.13 5.47
N TYR A 77 -0.39 -3.76 6.61
CA TYR A 77 -1.37 -4.64 7.22
C TYR A 77 -1.49 -4.46 8.74
N ASP A 78 -2.56 -4.97 9.31
CA ASP A 78 -2.84 -4.85 10.74
C ASP A 78 -1.91 -5.73 11.58
N SER A 79 -1.39 -5.22 12.69
CA SER A 79 -0.55 -5.98 13.62
C SER A 79 -1.28 -6.48 14.86
N GLN A 80 -2.51 -6.01 15.11
CA GLN A 80 -3.27 -6.33 16.32
C GLN A 80 -4.31 -7.42 16.10
N TYR A 81 -4.99 -7.39 14.95
CA TYR A 81 -6.08 -8.29 14.61
C TYR A 81 -5.72 -9.30 13.51
N SER A 82 -4.46 -9.31 13.07
CA SER A 82 -3.92 -10.37 12.21
C SER A 82 -3.45 -11.51 13.09
N TYR A 83 -4.33 -12.47 13.35
CA TYR A 83 -4.05 -13.59 14.26
C TYR A 83 -2.94 -14.50 13.77
N PHE A 84 -2.72 -14.55 12.47
CA PHE A 84 -1.62 -15.31 11.90
C PHE A 84 -1.05 -14.62 10.67
N VAL A 85 0.24 -14.47 10.68
CA VAL A 85 1.07 -14.10 9.54
C VAL A 85 2.09 -15.22 9.41
N PHE A 86 2.07 -15.92 8.29
CA PHE A 86 2.99 -17.04 8.09
C PHE A 86 4.31 -16.51 7.57
N LYS A 87 5.39 -17.09 8.09
CA LYS A 87 6.75 -16.88 7.57
C LYS A 87 7.31 -18.23 7.17
N HIS A 88 7.61 -18.38 5.91
CA HIS A 88 8.31 -19.56 5.41
C HIS A 88 9.55 -19.08 4.66
N GLU A 89 10.71 -19.48 5.14
CA GLU A 89 12.00 -18.96 4.70
C GLU A 89 12.05 -17.42 4.76
N GLN A 90 12.15 -16.74 3.60
CA GLN A 90 12.18 -15.28 3.51
C GLN A 90 10.84 -14.69 3.03
N VAL A 91 9.83 -15.54 2.79
CA VAL A 91 8.52 -15.10 2.30
C VAL A 91 7.56 -14.91 3.47
N ILE A 92 6.87 -13.77 3.46
CA ILE A 92 5.81 -13.45 4.41
C ILE A 92 4.47 -13.62 3.69
N TYR A 93 3.56 -14.38 4.31
CA TYR A 93 2.19 -14.58 3.83
C TYR A 93 1.23 -13.86 4.77
N VAL A 94 0.44 -12.94 4.23
CA VAL A 94 -0.47 -12.07 5.00
C VAL A 94 -1.92 -12.42 4.61
N PRO A 95 -2.81 -12.71 5.58
CA PRO A 95 -4.23 -12.88 5.29
C PRO A 95 -4.84 -11.64 4.62
N ALA A 96 -5.65 -11.85 3.59
CA ALA A 96 -6.23 -10.77 2.80
C ALA A 96 -7.10 -9.81 3.63
N GLU A 97 -7.76 -10.31 4.68
CA GLU A 97 -8.54 -9.52 5.63
C GLU A 97 -7.69 -8.49 6.38
N SER A 98 -6.42 -8.81 6.61
CA SER A 98 -5.50 -7.97 7.37
C SER A 98 -4.93 -6.80 6.60
N VAL A 99 -5.09 -6.75 5.28
CA VAL A 99 -4.44 -5.79 4.39
C VAL A 99 -5.20 -4.47 4.33
N TYR A 100 -4.52 -3.37 4.62
CA TYR A 100 -5.04 -2.02 4.45
C TYR A 100 -4.68 -1.43 3.10
N ALA A 101 -3.41 -1.60 2.70
CA ALA A 101 -2.90 -1.01 1.47
C ALA A 101 -1.76 -1.85 0.88
N ILE A 102 -1.60 -1.75 -0.42
CA ILE A 102 -0.48 -2.30 -1.18
C ILE A 102 0.16 -1.23 -2.05
N ILE A 103 1.47 -1.33 -2.23
CA ILE A 103 2.22 -0.34 -3.01
C ILE A 103 3.26 -1.07 -3.86
N GLU A 104 3.28 -0.74 -5.13
CA GLU A 104 4.33 -1.14 -6.05
C GLU A 104 5.39 -0.05 -6.12
N VAL A 105 6.67 -0.43 -6.10
CA VAL A 105 7.81 0.48 -6.16
C VAL A 105 8.51 0.34 -7.51
N LYS A 106 8.66 1.45 -8.24
CA LYS A 106 9.37 1.51 -9.52
C LYS A 106 10.32 2.70 -9.55
N GLN A 107 11.26 2.69 -10.48
CA GLN A 107 12.17 3.83 -10.66
C GLN A 107 11.43 5.00 -11.30
N ASP A 108 10.58 4.72 -12.28
CA ASP A 108 9.90 5.72 -13.10
C ASP A 108 8.39 5.49 -13.14
N LEU A 109 7.63 6.59 -13.18
CA LEU A 109 6.20 6.55 -13.47
C LEU A 109 5.97 6.53 -14.98
N THR A 110 5.52 5.38 -15.47
CA THR A 110 5.18 5.12 -16.88
C THR A 110 3.80 4.50 -16.97
N LYS A 111 3.24 4.44 -18.19
CA LYS A 111 1.98 3.69 -18.40
C LYS A 111 2.15 2.22 -18.06
N ALA A 112 3.23 1.59 -18.52
CA ALA A 112 3.48 0.16 -18.25
C ALA A 112 3.58 -0.14 -16.74
N HIS A 113 4.22 0.75 -15.97
CA HIS A 113 4.34 0.58 -14.53
C HIS A 113 3.01 0.86 -13.81
N LEU A 114 2.15 1.76 -14.32
CA LEU A 114 0.79 1.92 -13.80
C LEU A 114 -0.05 0.66 -14.05
N ASP A 115 -0.02 0.13 -15.28
CA ASP A 115 -0.76 -1.08 -15.64
C ASP A 115 -0.29 -2.26 -14.76
N TYR A 116 1.02 -2.44 -14.59
CA TYR A 116 1.60 -3.47 -13.73
C TYR A 116 1.18 -3.33 -12.26
N ALA A 117 1.21 -2.11 -11.71
CA ALA A 117 0.73 -1.86 -10.34
C ALA A 117 -0.78 -2.16 -10.20
N GLY A 118 -1.55 -1.92 -11.28
CA GLY A 118 -2.96 -2.29 -11.35
C GLY A 118 -3.18 -3.80 -11.34
N GLU A 119 -2.38 -4.58 -12.09
CA GLU A 119 -2.41 -6.05 -12.07
C GLU A 119 -2.10 -6.58 -10.66
N LYS A 120 -1.11 -6.00 -9.97
CA LYS A 120 -0.81 -6.30 -8.56
C LYS A 120 -1.99 -5.98 -7.64
N ALA A 121 -2.67 -4.85 -7.85
CA ALA A 121 -3.87 -4.49 -7.08
C ALA A 121 -5.00 -5.51 -7.27
N GLU A 122 -5.27 -5.90 -8.51
CA GLU A 122 -6.26 -6.90 -8.85
C GLU A 122 -5.93 -8.27 -8.23
N SER A 123 -4.66 -8.70 -8.26
CA SER A 123 -4.23 -9.97 -7.69
C SER A 123 -4.54 -10.08 -6.19
N VAL A 124 -4.52 -8.94 -5.46
CA VAL A 124 -4.86 -8.89 -4.03
C VAL A 124 -6.36 -8.72 -3.80
N ARG A 125 -7.03 -7.82 -4.54
CA ARG A 125 -8.43 -7.48 -4.29
C ARG A 125 -9.41 -8.59 -4.64
N ARG A 126 -9.07 -9.46 -5.60
CA ARG A 126 -9.86 -10.64 -5.97
C ARG A 126 -9.88 -11.74 -4.91
N LEU A 127 -8.95 -11.70 -3.93
CA LEU A 127 -8.89 -12.69 -2.87
C LEU A 127 -10.13 -12.60 -1.98
N ARG A 128 -10.62 -13.77 -1.58
CA ARG A 128 -11.75 -13.88 -0.66
C ARG A 128 -11.38 -13.35 0.71
N ARG A 129 -12.21 -12.47 1.25
CA ARG A 129 -12.05 -11.93 2.61
C ARG A 129 -13.27 -12.27 3.44
N THR A 130 -13.03 -12.76 4.65
CA THR A 130 -14.08 -13.07 5.62
C THR A 130 -14.34 -11.89 6.54
N SER A 131 -15.48 -11.90 7.25
CA SER A 131 -15.78 -10.97 8.33
C SER A 131 -16.79 -11.61 9.27
N VAL A 132 -16.40 -11.83 10.51
CA VAL A 132 -17.25 -12.48 11.51
C VAL A 132 -17.58 -11.56 12.67
N GLU A 133 -18.58 -11.96 13.48
CA GLU A 133 -18.93 -11.29 14.71
C GLU A 133 -17.80 -11.38 15.73
N ILE A 134 -17.56 -10.28 16.46
CA ILE A 134 -16.59 -10.26 17.56
C ILE A 134 -17.37 -10.31 18.88
N PRO A 135 -17.22 -11.37 19.69
CA PRO A 135 -17.84 -11.43 21.00
C PRO A 135 -17.17 -10.45 21.98
N PHE A 136 -17.98 -9.84 22.84
CA PHE A 136 -17.52 -9.02 23.95
C PHE A 136 -18.40 -9.26 25.18
N ALA A 137 -18.03 -8.74 26.35
CA ALA A 137 -18.68 -9.07 27.63
C ALA A 137 -20.21 -8.85 27.67
N ALA A 138 -20.73 -7.90 26.89
CA ALA A 138 -22.16 -7.57 26.88
C ALA A 138 -22.89 -8.03 25.61
N GLY A 139 -22.26 -8.79 24.70
CA GLY A 139 -22.88 -9.25 23.46
C GLY A 139 -21.90 -9.54 22.32
N LYS A 140 -22.29 -9.19 21.09
CA LYS A 140 -21.48 -9.38 19.90
C LYS A 140 -21.52 -8.14 19.03
N TYR A 141 -20.37 -7.69 18.55
CA TYR A 141 -20.29 -6.71 17.45
C TYR A 141 -20.61 -7.40 16.13
N ARG A 142 -21.43 -6.76 15.31
CA ARG A 142 -21.74 -7.25 13.95
C ARG A 142 -20.48 -7.33 13.10
N PRO A 143 -20.45 -8.23 12.09
CA PRO A 143 -19.35 -8.29 11.14
C PRO A 143 -19.11 -6.91 10.52
N LYS A 144 -17.85 -6.49 10.47
CA LYS A 144 -17.46 -5.22 9.87
C LYS A 144 -17.53 -5.35 8.35
N PRO A 145 -18.14 -4.38 7.62
CA PRO A 145 -18.07 -4.35 6.17
C PRO A 145 -16.61 -4.36 5.68
N LEU A 146 -16.36 -5.09 4.62
CA LEU A 146 -15.03 -5.13 3.99
C LEU A 146 -14.69 -3.75 3.44
N HIS A 147 -13.55 -3.21 3.82
CA HIS A 147 -13.04 -1.97 3.25
C HIS A 147 -12.36 -2.24 1.90
N ASN A 148 -12.27 -1.22 1.06
CA ASN A 148 -11.43 -1.30 -0.13
C ASN A 148 -9.95 -1.34 0.28
N ILE A 149 -9.20 -2.34 -0.22
CA ILE A 149 -7.74 -2.37 -0.06
C ILE A 149 -7.17 -1.28 -0.95
N LEU A 150 -6.51 -0.31 -0.34
CA LEU A 150 -5.89 0.78 -1.07
C LEU A 150 -4.73 0.25 -1.92
N ALA A 151 -4.59 0.76 -3.13
CA ALA A 151 -3.50 0.35 -4.03
C ALA A 151 -2.83 1.57 -4.64
N GLY A 152 -1.51 1.53 -4.75
CA GLY A 152 -0.77 2.65 -5.33
C GLY A 152 0.60 2.28 -5.88
N ILE A 153 1.23 3.30 -6.47
CA ILE A 153 2.57 3.20 -7.04
C ILE A 153 3.46 4.32 -6.50
N ILE A 154 4.68 3.99 -6.14
CA ILE A 154 5.69 4.95 -5.71
C ILE A 154 6.89 4.86 -6.65
N THR A 155 7.36 6.02 -7.10
CA THR A 155 8.51 6.15 -8.00
C THR A 155 9.42 7.28 -7.56
N ILE A 156 10.65 7.29 -8.06
CA ILE A 156 11.56 8.42 -7.86
C ILE A 156 11.11 9.59 -8.73
N GLU A 157 10.81 9.32 -10.00
CA GLU A 157 10.47 10.33 -10.99
C GLU A 157 9.39 9.83 -11.96
N SER A 158 8.93 10.71 -12.85
CA SER A 158 8.05 10.40 -13.97
C SER A 158 8.75 10.75 -15.27
N ILE A 159 8.56 9.94 -16.31
CA ILE A 159 9.08 10.23 -17.65
C ILE A 159 8.22 11.24 -18.43
N TRP A 160 7.04 11.56 -17.92
CA TRP A 160 6.12 12.46 -18.63
C TRP A 160 6.50 13.92 -18.44
N THR A 161 6.38 14.72 -19.50
CA THR A 161 6.66 16.17 -19.46
C THR A 161 5.76 16.90 -18.47
N ASP A 162 4.48 16.51 -18.38
CA ASP A 162 3.57 16.91 -17.30
C ASP A 162 3.27 15.68 -16.42
N PRO A 163 4.08 15.44 -15.37
CA PRO A 163 4.07 14.19 -14.60
C PRO A 163 2.71 13.83 -14.01
N LEU A 164 1.97 14.83 -13.55
CA LEU A 164 0.67 14.65 -12.89
C LEU A 164 -0.49 15.23 -13.72
N GLY A 165 -0.29 15.44 -15.00
CA GLY A 165 -1.21 16.11 -15.90
C GLY A 165 -2.22 15.18 -16.59
N GLU A 166 -2.58 15.54 -17.82
CA GLU A 166 -3.64 14.83 -18.56
C GLU A 166 -3.24 13.40 -18.94
N THR A 167 -1.94 13.14 -19.21
CA THR A 167 -1.46 11.79 -19.51
C THR A 167 -1.73 10.84 -18.32
N LEU A 168 -1.42 11.25 -17.10
CA LEU A 168 -1.73 10.47 -15.89
C LEU A 168 -3.24 10.25 -15.76
N ARG A 169 -4.04 11.33 -15.89
CA ARG A 169 -5.51 11.23 -15.75
C ARG A 169 -6.12 10.29 -16.78
N LYS A 170 -5.64 10.33 -18.03
CA LYS A 170 -6.10 9.44 -19.11
C LYS A 170 -5.82 7.97 -18.75
N ASN A 171 -4.61 7.67 -18.27
CA ASN A 171 -4.23 6.31 -17.88
C ASN A 171 -5.08 5.83 -16.68
N LEU A 172 -5.26 6.65 -15.64
CA LEU A 172 -6.09 6.31 -14.49
C LEU A 172 -7.57 6.09 -14.86
N ARG A 173 -8.12 6.87 -15.82
CA ARG A 173 -9.49 6.64 -16.34
C ARG A 173 -9.62 5.31 -17.06
N GLY A 174 -8.56 4.82 -17.65
CA GLY A 174 -8.54 3.51 -18.32
C GLY A 174 -8.50 2.32 -17.38
N MET A 175 -8.17 2.54 -16.11
CA MET A 175 -8.15 1.49 -15.09
C MET A 175 -9.57 1.28 -14.54
N THR A 176 -10.02 0.02 -14.46
CA THR A 176 -11.40 -0.31 -14.07
C THR A 176 -11.41 -1.43 -13.02
N GLY A 177 -12.47 -1.51 -12.22
CA GLY A 177 -12.62 -2.59 -11.22
C GLY A 177 -11.47 -2.63 -10.22
N ASP A 178 -10.97 -3.82 -9.98
CA ASP A 178 -9.97 -4.11 -8.95
C ASP A 178 -8.56 -3.64 -9.31
N ASN A 179 -8.29 -3.29 -10.57
CA ASN A 179 -6.98 -2.78 -11.00
C ASN A 179 -6.83 -1.26 -10.83
N ARG A 180 -7.84 -0.53 -10.34
CA ARG A 180 -7.74 0.91 -10.05
C ARG A 180 -6.68 1.21 -9.00
N LEU A 181 -5.88 2.25 -9.26
CA LEU A 181 -4.95 2.78 -8.26
C LEU A 181 -5.57 3.98 -7.54
N ASP A 182 -5.49 3.98 -6.21
CA ASP A 182 -6.01 5.05 -5.36
C ASP A 182 -5.03 6.21 -5.23
N PHE A 183 -3.73 5.95 -5.36
CA PHE A 183 -2.70 6.97 -5.17
C PHE A 183 -1.40 6.65 -5.91
N GLY A 184 -0.53 7.65 -5.97
CA GLY A 184 0.85 7.48 -6.40
C GLY A 184 1.73 8.66 -6.00
N CYS A 185 3.03 8.42 -6.03
CA CYS A 185 4.05 9.42 -5.71
C CYS A 185 5.23 9.28 -6.68
N ALA A 186 5.45 10.31 -7.50
CA ALA A 186 6.71 10.53 -8.21
C ALA A 186 7.51 11.55 -7.39
N LEU A 187 8.40 11.07 -6.52
CA LEU A 187 8.95 11.83 -5.40
C LEU A 187 9.60 13.15 -5.81
N LYS A 188 10.20 13.21 -7.02
CA LYS A 188 10.81 14.42 -7.59
C LYS A 188 9.80 15.42 -8.15
N GLN A 189 8.56 15.02 -8.44
CA GLN A 189 7.63 15.87 -9.20
C GLN A 189 6.28 16.09 -8.51
N GLY A 190 5.89 15.23 -7.57
CA GLY A 190 4.64 15.36 -6.85
C GLY A 190 3.98 14.02 -6.57
N ALA A 191 2.89 14.06 -5.84
CA ALA A 191 2.06 12.91 -5.53
C ALA A 191 0.60 13.18 -5.90
N PHE A 192 -0.16 12.11 -6.09
CA PHE A 192 -1.58 12.19 -6.42
C PHE A 192 -2.40 11.24 -5.57
N TRP A 193 -3.68 11.60 -5.39
CA TRP A 193 -4.72 10.78 -4.78
C TRP A 193 -5.97 10.80 -5.65
N VAL A 194 -6.59 9.65 -5.87
CA VAL A 194 -7.74 9.50 -6.77
C VAL A 194 -9.00 9.21 -5.96
N GLU A 195 -10.05 9.97 -6.23
CA GLU A 195 -11.41 9.69 -5.80
C GLU A 195 -12.21 9.35 -7.05
N TYR A 196 -12.75 8.13 -7.13
CA TYR A 196 -13.44 7.67 -8.34
C TYR A 196 -14.94 8.03 -8.35
N GLU A 197 -15.59 8.08 -7.19
CA GLU A 197 -17.03 8.31 -7.09
C GLU A 197 -17.35 9.66 -6.40
N PRO A 198 -18.43 10.33 -6.80
CA PRO A 198 -19.34 10.07 -7.94
C PRO A 198 -18.71 10.43 -9.30
N LYS A 199 -17.60 11.11 -9.32
CA LYS A 199 -16.82 11.51 -10.49
C LYS A 199 -15.34 11.45 -10.14
N MET A 200 -14.54 10.95 -11.08
CA MET A 200 -13.09 10.86 -10.87
C MET A 200 -12.45 12.24 -10.64
N ILE A 201 -11.87 12.41 -9.47
CA ILE A 201 -11.10 13.59 -9.06
C ILE A 201 -9.68 13.13 -8.74
N VAL A 202 -8.68 13.78 -9.31
CA VAL A 202 -7.27 13.55 -9.00
C VAL A 202 -6.75 14.76 -8.23
N LYS A 203 -6.58 14.58 -6.91
CA LYS A 203 -5.90 15.54 -6.04
C LYS A 203 -4.39 15.42 -6.25
N ARG A 204 -3.68 16.53 -6.24
CA ARG A 204 -2.24 16.57 -6.53
C ARG A 204 -1.51 17.43 -5.52
N SER A 205 -0.27 17.05 -5.21
CA SER A 205 0.64 17.89 -4.42
C SER A 205 1.42 18.88 -5.29
N ALA A 206 2.04 19.87 -4.65
CA ALA A 206 3.19 20.54 -5.20
C ALA A 206 4.42 19.60 -5.21
N LYS A 207 5.41 19.93 -6.04
CA LYS A 207 6.66 19.15 -6.18
C LYS A 207 7.38 18.94 -4.85
N ASP A 208 7.55 20.02 -4.07
CA ASP A 208 8.30 20.00 -2.82
C ASP A 208 7.52 19.39 -1.64
N GLU A 209 6.29 18.94 -1.87
CA GLU A 209 5.37 18.42 -0.87
C GLU A 209 4.91 16.99 -1.19
N ALA A 210 5.55 16.32 -2.16
CA ALA A 210 5.13 15.02 -2.66
C ALA A 210 5.06 13.96 -1.55
N LEU A 211 6.15 13.81 -0.79
CA LEU A 211 6.26 12.82 0.28
C LEU A 211 5.21 13.04 1.37
N LEU A 212 5.08 14.30 1.81
CA LEU A 212 4.15 14.64 2.88
C LEU A 212 2.69 14.50 2.45
N PHE A 213 2.35 14.98 1.24
CA PHE A 213 1.00 14.83 0.70
C PHE A 213 0.62 13.35 0.64
N PHE A 214 1.49 12.50 0.06
CA PHE A 214 1.29 11.05 0.01
C PHE A 214 1.05 10.49 1.42
N PHE A 215 1.93 10.81 2.38
CA PHE A 215 1.88 10.25 3.72
C PHE A 215 0.64 10.70 4.50
N LEU A 216 0.30 11.98 4.47
CA LEU A 216 -0.88 12.50 5.16
C LEU A 216 -2.19 11.97 4.56
N GLN A 217 -2.28 11.86 3.23
CA GLN A 217 -3.45 11.24 2.58
C GLN A 217 -3.57 9.76 3.01
N MET A 218 -2.46 9.03 3.03
CA MET A 218 -2.42 7.65 3.50
C MET A 218 -2.90 7.55 4.95
N LEU A 219 -2.36 8.36 5.87
CA LEU A 219 -2.77 8.37 7.28
C LEU A 219 -4.26 8.67 7.45
N MET A 220 -4.80 9.68 6.74
CA MET A 220 -6.23 9.99 6.79
C MET A 220 -7.09 8.82 6.34
N LYS A 221 -6.70 8.11 5.29
CA LYS A 221 -7.44 6.94 4.80
C LYS A 221 -7.34 5.76 5.74
N LEU A 222 -6.16 5.45 6.25
CA LEU A 222 -5.96 4.41 7.25
C LEU A 222 -6.75 4.69 8.53
N GLN A 223 -6.80 5.95 8.98
CA GLN A 223 -7.62 6.37 10.11
C GLN A 223 -9.12 6.17 9.82
N GLY A 224 -9.57 6.51 8.61
CA GLY A 224 -10.96 6.33 8.18
C GLY A 224 -11.39 4.86 8.09
N ILE A 225 -10.49 3.96 7.70
CA ILE A 225 -10.72 2.51 7.72
C ILE A 225 -10.87 2.01 9.16
N GLY A 226 -10.08 2.54 10.09
CA GLY A 226 -10.07 2.14 11.49
C GLY A 226 -9.40 0.77 11.71
N THR A 227 -10.17 -0.29 11.97
CA THR A 227 -9.67 -1.66 12.13
C THR A 227 -9.93 -2.49 10.86
N VAL A 228 -9.23 -3.59 10.69
CA VAL A 228 -9.58 -4.63 9.72
C VAL A 228 -10.83 -5.41 10.17
N PRO A 229 -11.52 -6.16 9.28
CA PRO A 229 -12.56 -7.09 9.68
C PRO A 229 -11.97 -8.24 10.51
N ALA A 230 -12.79 -8.86 11.36
CA ALA A 230 -12.38 -10.06 12.09
C ALA A 230 -12.31 -11.25 11.14
N ILE A 231 -11.18 -11.94 11.15
CA ILE A 231 -10.91 -13.12 10.33
C ILE A 231 -11.76 -14.30 10.82
N ASP A 232 -12.37 -15.03 9.92
CA ASP A 232 -12.96 -16.33 10.22
C ASP A 232 -11.86 -17.40 10.26
N ILE A 233 -11.38 -17.69 11.46
CA ILE A 233 -10.34 -18.71 11.65
C ILE A 233 -10.88 -20.10 11.28
N GLY A 234 -12.19 -20.35 11.43
CA GLY A 234 -12.82 -21.61 11.03
C GLY A 234 -12.69 -21.90 9.55
N GLU A 235 -12.84 -20.87 8.70
CA GLU A 235 -12.64 -21.04 7.24
C GLU A 235 -11.19 -21.44 6.92
N TYR A 236 -10.20 -20.85 7.58
CA TYR A 236 -8.79 -21.27 7.41
C TYR A 236 -8.52 -22.67 7.96
N ALA A 237 -9.19 -23.05 9.04
CA ALA A 237 -9.03 -24.37 9.66
C ALA A 237 -9.58 -25.53 8.81
N LYS A 238 -10.48 -25.25 7.85
CA LYS A 238 -10.97 -26.26 6.90
C LYS A 238 -9.88 -26.92 6.05
N SER A 239 -8.71 -26.29 5.95
CA SER A 239 -7.54 -26.90 5.30
C SER A 239 -6.93 -28.07 6.10
N LEU A 240 -7.34 -28.27 7.36
CA LEU A 240 -6.89 -29.34 8.23
C LEU A 240 -7.85 -30.54 8.13
N GLN A 241 -7.33 -31.73 7.86
CA GLN A 241 -8.15 -32.97 7.75
C GLN A 241 -8.96 -33.29 9.01
N SER A 242 -8.50 -32.83 10.20
CA SER A 242 -9.20 -33.04 11.47
C SER A 242 -10.44 -32.16 11.67
N PHE A 243 -10.74 -31.25 10.75
CA PHE A 243 -11.93 -30.37 10.77
C PHE A 243 -12.95 -30.73 9.68
N GLU A 244 -12.71 -31.81 8.91
CA GLU A 244 -13.74 -32.40 8.05
C GLU A 244 -14.67 -33.25 8.92
N GLU A 245 -15.90 -32.78 9.18
CA GLU A 245 -17.01 -33.57 9.73
C GLU A 245 -17.84 -34.19 8.61
#